data_feb6c718666ea4054af6d72fa57a74ce
#
_entry.id   feb6c718666ea4054af6d72fa57a74ce
#
_cell.length_a   1.000
_cell.length_b   1.000
_cell.length_c   1.000
_cell.angle_alpha   90.00
_cell.angle_beta   90.00
_cell.angle_gamma   90.00
#
_symmetry.space_group_name_H-M   'P 1'
#
loop_
_entity.id
_entity.type
_entity.pdbx_description
1 polymer ?
#
loop_
_entity_poly.entity_id
_entity_poly.type
_entity_poly.pdbx_seq_one_letter_code
_entity_poly.pdbx_strand_id
1 'polypeptide(L)'
;PSGRADEIGTAEYELSSMQSELSSMLHQKSRLAALGLAVSKINHDLRNLLSSAQLFSDRLADLPDPAVQRFAPKLMRALERAIALCQSTLSYGRLQEPLPERRQIMLEPLVEEVHETLNLGTDGPIRWISAVERGLVVEADYDQLYRVLLNLSRNAVQAMESRETRDPGRDQIRITGRREGAVVVIEVSDTGPGFSEKARAHLFEAFQGSTRPGGTGLGLAIAAELVRAHGGEIRLVEGTIGATIRVTIPDRAVELAAHRGARAQG
;
A
#
# COMPACT_ATOMS: atom_id res chain seq x y z
N PRO A 1 -24.81 -24.62 29.11
CA PRO A 1 -24.00 -25.46 30.02
C PRO A 1 -24.91 -26.15 31.04
N SER A 2 -24.73 -27.44 31.25
CA SER A 2 -25.61 -28.26 32.10
C SER A 2 -25.48 -27.98 33.61
N GLY A 3 -24.55 -27.09 34.03
CA GLY A 3 -24.29 -26.77 35.43
C GLY A 3 -23.57 -27.89 36.21
N ARG A 4 -22.97 -28.86 35.51
CA ARG A 4 -22.17 -29.95 36.14
C ARG A 4 -20.83 -29.39 36.62
N ALA A 5 -20.38 -29.89 37.75
CA ALA A 5 -19.10 -29.53 38.40
C ALA A 5 -17.96 -30.53 38.11
N ASP A 6 -18.08 -31.31 37.03
CA ASP A 6 -17.09 -32.30 36.59
C ASP A 6 -16.36 -31.80 35.32
N GLU A 7 -15.40 -32.59 34.81
CA GLU A 7 -14.62 -32.29 33.60
C GLU A 7 -15.52 -32.04 32.39
N ILE A 8 -16.69 -32.69 32.34
CA ILE A 8 -17.67 -32.50 31.25
C ILE A 8 -18.31 -31.14 31.37
N GLY A 9 -18.68 -30.69 32.56
CA GLY A 9 -19.22 -29.35 32.79
C GLY A 9 -18.23 -28.23 32.44
N THR A 10 -16.93 -28.45 32.76
CA THR A 10 -15.86 -27.51 32.36
C THR A 10 -15.70 -27.46 30.85
N ALA A 11 -15.70 -28.60 30.16
CA ALA A 11 -15.63 -28.66 28.70
C ALA A 11 -16.83 -28.00 28.01
N GLU A 12 -18.05 -28.21 28.56
CA GLU A 12 -19.28 -27.55 28.06
C GLU A 12 -19.20 -26.02 28.22
N TYR A 13 -18.67 -25.54 29.34
CA TYR A 13 -18.49 -24.10 29.58
C TYR A 13 -17.49 -23.47 28.60
N GLU A 14 -16.31 -24.11 28.43
CA GLU A 14 -15.30 -23.66 27.48
C GLU A 14 -15.82 -23.67 26.04
N LEU A 15 -16.52 -24.73 25.63
CA LEU A 15 -17.13 -24.83 24.31
C LEU A 15 -18.18 -23.73 24.07
N SER A 16 -19.02 -23.46 25.06
CA SER A 16 -20.03 -22.39 25.02
C SER A 16 -19.39 -21.01 24.95
N SER A 17 -18.29 -20.80 25.70
CA SER A 17 -17.51 -19.56 25.66
C SER A 17 -16.88 -19.34 24.28
N MET A 18 -16.22 -20.36 23.72
CA MET A 18 -15.66 -20.32 22.37
C MET A 18 -16.73 -20.07 21.31
N GLN A 19 -17.90 -20.70 21.42
CA GLN A 19 -19.02 -20.49 20.49
C GLN A 19 -19.54 -19.05 20.56
N SER A 20 -19.65 -18.48 21.76
CA SER A 20 -20.07 -17.09 21.96
C SER A 20 -19.05 -16.12 21.37
N GLU A 21 -17.77 -16.36 21.61
CA GLU A 21 -16.67 -15.52 21.07
C GLU A 21 -16.61 -15.59 19.54
N LEU A 22 -16.72 -16.79 18.97
CA LEU A 22 -16.77 -17.01 17.52
C LEU A 22 -17.98 -16.31 16.90
N SER A 23 -19.15 -16.42 17.53
CA SER A 23 -20.38 -15.73 17.07
C SER A 23 -20.21 -14.21 17.09
N SER A 24 -19.58 -13.66 18.15
CA SER A 24 -19.29 -12.24 18.26
C SER A 24 -18.31 -11.79 17.15
N MET A 25 -17.24 -12.55 16.92
CA MET A 25 -16.28 -12.27 15.84
C MET A 25 -16.94 -12.32 14.46
N LEU A 26 -17.79 -13.28 14.19
CA LEU A 26 -18.54 -13.40 12.93
C LEU A 26 -19.49 -12.22 12.73
N HIS A 27 -20.20 -11.79 13.78
CA HIS A 27 -21.05 -10.61 13.72
C HIS A 27 -20.26 -9.32 13.47
N GLN A 28 -19.13 -9.16 14.14
CA GLN A 28 -18.24 -8.02 13.92
C GLN A 28 -17.69 -8.02 12.48
N LYS A 29 -17.27 -9.18 11.98
CA LYS A 29 -16.77 -9.34 10.61
C LYS A 29 -17.86 -9.03 9.58
N SER A 30 -19.10 -9.49 9.81
CA SER A 30 -20.25 -9.20 8.95
C SER A 30 -20.61 -7.70 8.94
N ARG A 31 -20.57 -7.03 10.10
CA ARG A 31 -20.78 -5.56 10.18
C ARG A 31 -19.71 -4.79 9.43
N LEU A 32 -18.45 -5.19 9.59
CA LEU A 32 -17.34 -4.59 8.86
C LEU A 32 -17.47 -4.81 7.35
N ALA A 33 -17.91 -6.01 6.91
CA ALA A 33 -18.17 -6.30 5.50
C ALA A 33 -19.29 -5.42 4.92
N ALA A 34 -20.40 -5.28 5.63
CA ALA A 34 -21.50 -4.41 5.22
C ALA A 34 -21.07 -2.93 5.14
N LEU A 35 -20.26 -2.47 6.13
CA LEU A 35 -19.72 -1.13 6.14
C LEU A 35 -18.77 -0.89 4.96
N GLY A 36 -17.93 -1.87 4.61
CA GLY A 36 -17.02 -1.79 3.47
C GLY A 36 -17.76 -1.68 2.13
N LEU A 37 -18.84 -2.43 1.94
CA LEU A 37 -19.68 -2.31 0.75
C LEU A 37 -20.37 -0.94 0.67
N ALA A 38 -20.88 -0.43 1.79
CA ALA A 38 -21.49 0.90 1.85
C ALA A 38 -20.47 2.00 1.55
N VAL A 39 -19.28 1.93 2.14
CA VAL A 39 -18.16 2.85 1.89
C VAL A 39 -17.73 2.78 0.42
N SER A 40 -17.67 1.60 -0.17
CA SER A 40 -17.36 1.43 -1.60
C SER A 40 -18.36 2.14 -2.51
N LYS A 41 -19.65 1.99 -2.23
CA LYS A 41 -20.71 2.67 -3.00
C LYS A 41 -20.64 4.19 -2.84
N ILE A 42 -20.51 4.68 -1.61
CA ILE A 42 -20.39 6.11 -1.32
C ILE A 42 -19.19 6.70 -2.05
N ASN A 43 -18.05 6.03 -2.01
CA ASN A 43 -16.84 6.50 -2.68
C ASN A 43 -16.96 6.49 -4.21
N HIS A 44 -17.66 5.51 -4.79
CA HIS A 44 -17.98 5.50 -6.22
C HIS A 44 -18.80 6.74 -6.60
N ASP A 45 -19.83 7.04 -5.83
CA ASP A 45 -20.70 8.18 -6.06
C ASP A 45 -19.97 9.52 -5.85
N LEU A 46 -19.12 9.60 -4.80
CA LEU A 46 -18.25 10.76 -4.56
C LEU A 46 -17.27 10.97 -5.73
N ARG A 47 -16.67 9.90 -6.27
CA ARG A 47 -15.77 10.01 -7.42
C ARG A 47 -16.49 10.61 -8.63
N ASN A 48 -17.71 10.14 -8.93
CA ASN A 48 -18.49 10.66 -10.04
C ASN A 48 -18.83 12.15 -9.88
N LEU A 49 -19.19 12.57 -8.66
CA LEU A 49 -19.44 13.98 -8.34
C LEU A 49 -18.18 14.82 -8.46
N LEU A 50 -17.06 14.35 -7.96
CA LEU A 50 -15.77 15.06 -8.02
C LEU A 50 -15.23 15.14 -9.47
N SER A 51 -15.40 14.08 -10.28
CA SER A 51 -15.02 14.10 -11.70
C SER A 51 -15.87 15.09 -12.49
N SER A 52 -17.17 15.19 -12.17
CA SER A 52 -18.04 16.19 -12.76
C SER A 52 -17.63 17.62 -12.37
N ALA A 53 -17.30 17.82 -11.08
CA ALA A 53 -16.81 19.11 -10.59
C ALA A 53 -15.46 19.50 -11.24
N GLN A 54 -14.58 18.51 -11.48
CA GLN A 54 -13.33 18.73 -12.20
C GLN A 54 -13.56 19.20 -13.62
N LEU A 55 -14.48 18.55 -14.37
CA LEU A 55 -14.84 18.96 -15.73
C LEU A 55 -15.40 20.38 -15.79
N PHE A 56 -16.19 20.79 -14.79
CA PHE A 56 -16.68 22.19 -14.71
C PHE A 56 -15.54 23.16 -14.37
N SER A 57 -14.61 22.77 -13.51
CA SER A 57 -13.45 23.60 -13.16
C SER A 57 -12.49 23.78 -14.33
N ASP A 58 -12.29 22.74 -15.17
CA ASP A 58 -11.51 22.85 -16.41
C ASP A 58 -12.12 23.90 -17.36
N ARG A 59 -13.45 23.87 -17.56
CA ARG A 59 -14.15 24.86 -18.38
C ARG A 59 -14.08 26.26 -17.78
N LEU A 60 -14.08 26.41 -16.47
CA LEU A 60 -13.90 27.70 -15.81
C LEU A 60 -12.47 28.23 -16.01
N ALA A 61 -11.47 27.36 -16.01
CA ALA A 61 -10.08 27.76 -16.22
C ALA A 61 -9.82 28.37 -17.61
N ASP A 62 -10.64 28.01 -18.58
CA ASP A 62 -10.57 28.57 -19.96
C ASP A 62 -11.15 30.00 -20.09
N LEU A 63 -11.83 30.48 -19.04
CA LEU A 63 -12.38 31.84 -19.07
C LEU A 63 -11.27 32.89 -18.87
N PRO A 64 -11.21 33.94 -19.68
CA PRO A 64 -10.18 34.96 -19.62
C PRO A 64 -10.38 35.98 -18.48
N ASP A 65 -10.92 35.54 -17.35
CA ASP A 65 -11.11 36.37 -16.15
C ASP A 65 -9.93 36.20 -15.19
N PRO A 66 -9.21 37.27 -14.82
CA PRO A 66 -8.06 37.20 -13.94
C PRO A 66 -8.37 36.62 -12.53
N ALA A 67 -9.60 36.81 -12.06
CA ALA A 67 -10.04 36.24 -10.79
C ALA A 67 -10.17 34.70 -10.91
N VAL A 68 -10.81 34.23 -11.99
CA VAL A 68 -10.97 32.80 -12.29
C VAL A 68 -9.63 32.13 -12.46
N GLN A 69 -8.73 32.70 -13.27
CA GLN A 69 -7.38 32.15 -13.51
C GLN A 69 -6.54 32.04 -12.23
N ARG A 70 -6.79 32.84 -11.23
CA ARG A 70 -6.13 32.76 -9.92
C ARG A 70 -6.70 31.65 -9.02
N PHE A 71 -8.00 31.39 -9.09
CA PHE A 71 -8.69 30.46 -8.21
C PHE A 71 -8.86 29.05 -8.81
N ALA A 72 -9.07 28.91 -10.12
CA ALA A 72 -9.29 27.64 -10.79
C ALA A 72 -8.17 26.61 -10.50
N PRO A 73 -6.86 26.94 -10.55
CA PRO A 73 -5.80 25.98 -10.24
C PRO A 73 -5.80 25.51 -8.77
N LYS A 74 -6.31 26.34 -7.84
CA LYS A 74 -6.43 25.96 -6.43
C LYS A 74 -7.59 25.00 -6.23
N LEU A 75 -8.71 25.23 -6.91
CA LEU A 75 -9.88 24.37 -6.89
C LEU A 75 -9.57 23.03 -7.52
N MET A 76 -8.91 23.01 -8.69
CA MET A 76 -8.44 21.78 -9.36
C MET A 76 -7.62 20.91 -8.42
N ARG A 77 -6.59 21.47 -7.81
CA ARG A 77 -5.75 20.75 -6.83
C ARG A 77 -6.54 20.25 -5.62
N ALA A 78 -7.58 20.94 -5.20
CA ALA A 78 -8.44 20.46 -4.10
C ALA A 78 -9.31 19.28 -4.55
N LEU A 79 -9.86 19.30 -5.76
CA LEU A 79 -10.63 18.20 -6.35
C LEU A 79 -9.76 16.97 -6.60
N GLU A 80 -8.57 17.13 -7.15
CA GLU A 80 -7.60 16.05 -7.35
C GLU A 80 -7.26 15.36 -6.03
N ARG A 81 -7.01 16.13 -4.96
CA ARG A 81 -6.78 15.58 -3.63
C ARG A 81 -7.98 14.83 -3.09
N ALA A 82 -9.20 15.34 -3.30
CA ALA A 82 -10.42 14.68 -2.85
C ALA A 82 -10.64 13.34 -3.60
N ILE A 83 -10.38 13.32 -4.91
CA ILE A 83 -10.43 12.09 -5.72
C ILE A 83 -9.40 11.07 -5.24
N ALA A 84 -8.16 11.51 -5.01
CA ALA A 84 -7.10 10.65 -4.50
C ALA A 84 -7.45 10.07 -3.12
N LEU A 85 -8.08 10.86 -2.23
CA LEU A 85 -8.56 10.40 -0.93
C LEU A 85 -9.67 9.34 -1.08
N CYS A 86 -10.65 9.57 -1.94
CA CYS A 86 -11.71 8.61 -2.24
C CYS A 86 -11.13 7.29 -2.78
N GLN A 87 -10.16 7.37 -3.70
CA GLN A 87 -9.51 6.19 -4.28
C GLN A 87 -8.73 5.38 -3.24
N SER A 88 -7.98 6.05 -2.38
CA SER A 88 -7.20 5.39 -1.33
C SER A 88 -8.09 4.80 -0.24
N THR A 89 -9.20 5.47 0.11
CA THR A 89 -10.20 4.93 1.06
C THR A 89 -10.88 3.69 0.50
N LEU A 90 -11.18 3.64 -0.79
CA LEU A 90 -11.73 2.45 -1.46
C LEU A 90 -10.76 1.29 -1.46
N SER A 91 -9.49 1.56 -1.74
CA SER A 91 -8.45 0.53 -1.74
C SER A 91 -8.27 -0.07 -0.34
N TYR A 92 -8.41 0.73 0.71
CA TYR A 92 -8.34 0.27 2.09
C TYR A 92 -9.67 -0.33 2.60
N GLY A 93 -10.81 0.14 2.12
CA GLY A 93 -12.14 -0.34 2.50
C GLY A 93 -12.58 -1.64 1.82
N ARG A 94 -11.81 -2.16 0.86
CA ARG A 94 -11.96 -3.54 0.39
C ARG A 94 -11.49 -4.46 1.51
N LEU A 95 -12.45 -4.97 2.26
CA LEU A 95 -12.29 -5.71 3.51
C LEU A 95 -11.49 -7.02 3.41
N GLN A 96 -11.09 -7.42 2.23
CA GLN A 96 -10.07 -8.45 1.96
C GLN A 96 -9.50 -8.18 0.57
N GLU A 97 -8.25 -7.76 0.51
CA GLU A 97 -7.49 -7.96 -0.72
C GLU A 97 -7.56 -9.47 -1.04
N PRO A 98 -7.81 -9.86 -2.29
CA PRO A 98 -7.79 -11.27 -2.65
C PRO A 98 -6.41 -11.87 -2.27
N LEU A 99 -6.43 -13.13 -1.88
CA LEU A 99 -5.16 -13.84 -1.65
C LEU A 99 -4.28 -13.68 -2.89
N PRO A 100 -2.98 -13.41 -2.74
CA PRO A 100 -2.10 -13.16 -3.87
C PRO A 100 -2.01 -14.39 -4.78
N GLU A 101 -2.30 -14.20 -6.07
CA GLU A 101 -2.04 -15.18 -7.11
C GLU A 101 -0.56 -15.18 -7.47
N ARG A 102 0.26 -15.78 -6.61
CA ARG A 102 1.72 -15.75 -6.74
C ARG A 102 2.18 -16.51 -7.98
N ARG A 103 2.96 -15.81 -8.81
CA ARG A 103 3.63 -16.32 -10.02
C ARG A 103 5.08 -15.86 -10.03
N GLN A 104 5.89 -16.48 -10.83
CA GLN A 104 7.26 -16.02 -11.08
C GLN A 104 7.22 -14.76 -11.94
N ILE A 105 7.72 -13.66 -11.42
CA ILE A 105 7.70 -12.33 -12.02
C ILE A 105 9.14 -11.84 -12.13
N MET A 106 9.53 -11.35 -13.30
CA MET A 106 10.77 -10.61 -13.48
C MET A 106 10.62 -9.24 -12.80
N LEU A 107 11.50 -8.92 -11.84
CA LEU A 107 11.37 -7.68 -11.08
C LEU A 107 11.74 -6.44 -11.90
N GLU A 108 12.71 -6.53 -12.79
CA GLU A 108 13.21 -5.39 -13.57
C GLU A 108 12.12 -4.76 -14.46
N PRO A 109 11.32 -5.50 -15.26
CA PRO A 109 10.20 -4.94 -16.02
C PRO A 109 9.13 -4.29 -15.16
N LEU A 110 8.84 -4.85 -13.99
CA LEU A 110 7.86 -4.29 -13.05
C LEU A 110 8.32 -2.93 -12.50
N VAL A 111 9.61 -2.81 -12.19
CA VAL A 111 10.20 -1.55 -11.71
C VAL A 111 10.19 -0.49 -12.81
N GLU A 112 10.40 -0.88 -14.06
CA GLU A 112 10.33 0.05 -15.20
C GLU A 112 8.91 0.54 -15.44
N GLU A 113 7.90 -0.32 -15.36
CA GLU A 113 6.48 0.08 -15.46
C GLU A 113 6.09 1.08 -14.35
N VAL A 114 6.61 0.90 -13.13
CA VAL A 114 6.42 1.87 -12.05
C VAL A 114 7.06 3.22 -12.41
N HIS A 115 8.27 3.22 -12.97
CA HIS A 115 8.95 4.43 -13.45
C HIS A 115 8.12 5.18 -14.50
N GLU A 116 7.66 4.47 -15.53
CA GLU A 116 6.82 5.03 -16.58
C GLU A 116 5.53 5.66 -16.01
N THR A 117 4.87 4.96 -15.08
CA THR A 117 3.64 5.45 -14.43
C THR A 117 3.86 6.72 -13.60
N LEU A 118 5.04 6.89 -13.00
CA LEU A 118 5.38 8.09 -12.23
C LEU A 118 5.65 9.30 -13.14
N ASN A 119 5.93 9.08 -14.41
CA ASN A 119 6.17 10.11 -15.43
C ASN A 119 7.17 11.20 -14.96
N LEU A 120 8.27 10.78 -14.36
CA LEU A 120 9.26 11.70 -13.77
C LEU A 120 10.08 12.48 -14.80
N GLY A 121 9.97 12.10 -16.10
CA GLY A 121 10.74 12.68 -17.21
C GLY A 121 12.23 12.33 -17.12
N THR A 122 12.88 12.24 -18.28
CA THR A 122 14.33 11.89 -18.36
C THR A 122 15.22 12.99 -17.78
N ASP A 123 14.76 14.26 -17.91
CA ASP A 123 15.44 15.45 -17.40
C ASP A 123 14.65 16.11 -16.25
N GLY A 124 13.81 15.32 -15.57
CA GLY A 124 12.98 15.80 -14.47
C GLY A 124 13.80 16.16 -13.22
N PRO A 125 13.20 16.88 -12.26
CA PRO A 125 13.87 17.31 -11.05
C PRO A 125 14.24 16.15 -10.11
N ILE A 126 13.67 14.96 -10.31
CA ILE A 126 13.90 13.76 -9.51
C ILE A 126 14.51 12.68 -10.40
N ARG A 127 15.71 12.25 -10.04
CA ARG A 127 16.43 11.19 -10.76
C ARG A 127 15.91 9.81 -10.34
N TRP A 128 15.54 9.00 -11.32
CA TRP A 128 15.22 7.59 -11.11
C TRP A 128 16.46 6.70 -11.29
N ILE A 129 16.69 5.78 -10.36
CA ILE A 129 17.80 4.81 -10.41
C ILE A 129 17.26 3.43 -10.12
N SER A 130 17.30 2.55 -11.11
CA SER A 130 17.06 1.12 -10.95
C SER A 130 18.41 0.39 -10.79
N ALA A 131 18.53 -0.40 -9.72
CA ALA A 131 19.67 -1.25 -9.45
C ALA A 131 19.19 -2.64 -9.03
N VAL A 132 18.37 -3.22 -9.88
CA VAL A 132 17.83 -4.58 -9.72
C VAL A 132 18.86 -5.58 -10.24
N GLU A 133 19.10 -6.64 -9.47
CA GLU A 133 19.96 -7.74 -9.89
C GLU A 133 19.44 -8.35 -11.20
N ARG A 134 20.34 -8.54 -12.16
CA ARG A 134 19.97 -8.99 -13.50
C ARG A 134 19.30 -10.36 -13.48
N GLY A 135 18.12 -10.45 -14.07
CA GLY A 135 17.35 -11.69 -14.13
C GLY A 135 16.70 -12.08 -12.81
N LEU A 136 16.58 -11.14 -11.86
CA LEU A 136 15.92 -11.40 -10.58
C LEU A 136 14.44 -11.70 -10.77
N VAL A 137 14.05 -12.89 -10.32
CA VAL A 137 12.67 -13.38 -10.31
C VAL A 137 12.15 -13.36 -8.88
N VAL A 138 10.93 -12.88 -8.68
CA VAL A 138 10.21 -12.91 -7.41
C VAL A 138 8.92 -13.71 -7.55
N GLU A 139 8.56 -14.52 -6.57
CA GLU A 139 7.26 -15.20 -6.49
C GLU A 139 6.22 -14.30 -5.83
N ALA A 140 5.44 -13.59 -6.62
CA ALA A 140 4.45 -12.63 -6.15
C ALA A 140 3.23 -12.56 -7.07
N ASP A 141 2.18 -11.89 -6.60
CA ASP A 141 1.11 -11.39 -7.44
C ASP A 141 1.56 -10.10 -8.11
N TYR A 142 1.47 -10.04 -9.43
CA TYR A 142 1.99 -8.92 -10.23
C TYR A 142 1.34 -7.59 -9.84
N ASP A 143 0.01 -7.56 -9.85
CA ASP A 143 -0.74 -6.32 -9.61
C ASP A 143 -0.55 -5.82 -8.17
N GLN A 144 -0.50 -6.75 -7.21
CA GLN A 144 -0.28 -6.39 -5.82
C GLN A 144 1.15 -5.89 -5.59
N LEU A 145 2.18 -6.53 -6.15
CA LEU A 145 3.56 -6.08 -6.02
C LEU A 145 3.79 -4.75 -6.76
N TYR A 146 3.19 -4.58 -7.93
CA TYR A 146 3.18 -3.30 -8.64
C TYR A 146 2.61 -2.17 -7.75
N ARG A 147 1.46 -2.40 -7.12
CA ARG A 147 0.83 -1.44 -6.19
C ARG A 147 1.72 -1.13 -4.98
N VAL A 148 2.43 -2.12 -4.45
CA VAL A 148 3.41 -1.91 -3.37
C VAL A 148 4.48 -0.93 -3.83
N LEU A 149 5.16 -1.22 -4.93
CA LEU A 149 6.25 -0.39 -5.44
C LEU A 149 5.77 1.00 -5.84
N LEU A 150 4.61 1.11 -6.48
CA LEU A 150 4.02 2.40 -6.86
C LEU A 150 3.69 3.26 -5.62
N ASN A 151 3.12 2.67 -4.57
CA ASN A 151 2.81 3.40 -3.33
C ASN A 151 4.08 3.90 -2.62
N LEU A 152 5.13 3.07 -2.56
CA LEU A 152 6.41 3.46 -1.96
C LEU A 152 7.07 4.57 -2.78
N SER A 153 7.10 4.44 -4.09
CA SER A 153 7.72 5.40 -4.99
C SER A 153 6.95 6.74 -5.02
N ARG A 154 5.62 6.72 -5.05
CA ARG A 154 4.80 7.94 -4.92
C ARG A 154 5.04 8.66 -3.60
N ASN A 155 5.18 7.92 -2.51
CA ASN A 155 5.49 8.51 -1.21
C ASN A 155 6.86 9.19 -1.22
N ALA A 156 7.86 8.60 -1.89
CA ALA A 156 9.18 9.18 -2.09
C ALA A 156 9.12 10.48 -2.92
N VAL A 157 8.40 10.47 -4.05
CA VAL A 157 8.17 11.68 -4.89
C VAL A 157 7.55 12.79 -4.07
N GLN A 158 6.43 12.52 -3.39
CA GLN A 158 5.73 13.49 -2.56
C GLN A 158 6.61 14.04 -1.43
N ALA A 159 7.51 13.20 -0.87
CA ALA A 159 8.44 13.62 0.15
C ALA A 159 9.44 14.67 -0.35
N MET A 160 9.95 14.49 -1.54
CA MET A 160 10.89 15.41 -2.16
C MET A 160 10.18 16.67 -2.68
N GLU A 161 8.98 16.54 -3.22
CA GLU A 161 8.18 17.67 -3.68
C GLU A 161 7.72 18.61 -2.55
N SER A 162 7.60 18.10 -1.33
CA SER A 162 7.18 18.91 -0.17
C SER A 162 8.27 19.81 0.41
N ARG A 163 9.51 19.74 -0.08
CA ARG A 163 10.60 20.62 0.36
C ARG A 163 10.41 22.04 -0.17
N GLU A 164 10.65 23.04 0.67
CA GLU A 164 10.60 24.46 0.27
C GLU A 164 11.76 24.81 -0.70
N THR A 165 12.90 24.18 -0.53
CA THR A 165 14.07 24.30 -1.41
C THR A 165 14.29 22.99 -2.16
N ARG A 166 13.90 22.96 -3.43
CA ARG A 166 14.28 21.88 -4.34
C ARG A 166 15.73 22.06 -4.74
N ASP A 167 16.54 21.01 -4.66
CA ASP A 167 17.88 20.96 -5.22
C ASP A 167 17.85 20.07 -6.47
N PRO A 168 17.61 20.67 -7.68
CA PRO A 168 17.56 19.91 -8.92
C PRO A 168 18.91 19.25 -9.14
N GLY A 169 18.97 17.93 -9.12
CA GLY A 169 20.18 17.13 -9.28
C GLY A 169 20.61 16.37 -8.03
N ARG A 170 20.04 16.68 -6.86
CA ARG A 170 20.21 15.87 -5.63
C ARG A 170 19.04 14.96 -5.31
N ASP A 171 17.84 15.32 -5.79
CA ASP A 171 16.65 14.51 -5.53
C ASP A 171 16.68 13.24 -6.39
N GLN A 172 16.70 12.09 -5.72
CA GLN A 172 16.71 10.80 -6.40
C GLN A 172 15.85 9.77 -5.67
N ILE A 173 15.27 8.89 -6.47
CA ILE A 173 14.66 7.63 -6.01
C ILE A 173 15.53 6.50 -6.52
N ARG A 174 15.91 5.59 -5.65
CA ARG A 174 16.65 4.39 -5.99
C ARG A 174 15.84 3.16 -5.61
N ILE A 175 15.61 2.27 -6.56
CA ILE A 175 15.06 0.94 -6.31
C ILE A 175 16.17 -0.08 -6.49
N THR A 176 16.41 -0.88 -5.46
CA THR A 176 17.31 -2.03 -5.53
C THR A 176 16.53 -3.31 -5.38
N GLY A 177 16.94 -4.36 -6.05
CA GLY A 177 16.38 -5.69 -5.90
C GLY A 177 17.48 -6.72 -5.90
N ARG A 178 17.51 -7.60 -4.91
CA ARG A 178 18.49 -8.69 -4.82
C ARG A 178 17.88 -9.91 -4.15
N ARG A 179 18.52 -11.06 -4.39
CA ARG A 179 18.14 -12.31 -3.72
C ARG A 179 19.03 -12.56 -2.51
N GLU A 180 18.39 -12.82 -1.37
CA GLU A 180 19.06 -13.23 -0.14
C GLU A 180 18.52 -14.61 0.29
N GLY A 181 19.17 -15.69 -0.15
CA GLY A 181 18.72 -17.05 0.12
C GLY A 181 17.33 -17.34 -0.48
N ALA A 182 16.37 -17.67 0.37
CA ALA A 182 14.97 -17.97 -0.01
C ALA A 182 14.05 -16.75 -0.01
N VAL A 183 14.60 -15.53 0.00
CA VAL A 183 13.81 -14.31 -0.03
C VAL A 183 14.35 -13.35 -1.09
N VAL A 184 13.45 -12.56 -1.66
CA VAL A 184 13.81 -11.40 -2.48
C VAL A 184 13.69 -10.16 -1.62
N VAL A 185 14.74 -9.36 -1.57
CA VAL A 185 14.79 -8.09 -0.88
C VAL A 185 14.70 -6.97 -1.89
N ILE A 186 13.71 -6.08 -1.72
CA ILE A 186 13.51 -4.90 -2.54
C ILE A 186 13.62 -3.68 -1.63
N GLU A 187 14.42 -2.69 -2.00
CA GLU A 187 14.54 -1.45 -1.25
C GLU A 187 14.15 -0.27 -2.14
N VAL A 188 13.29 0.58 -1.63
CA VAL A 188 12.94 1.87 -2.23
C VAL A 188 13.52 2.95 -1.34
N SER A 189 14.50 3.68 -1.86
CA SER A 189 15.23 4.75 -1.15
C SER A 189 14.99 6.09 -1.81
N ASP A 190 14.82 7.13 -1.02
CA ASP A 190 14.75 8.52 -1.47
C ASP A 190 15.74 9.41 -0.74
N THR A 191 16.02 10.57 -1.32
CA THR A 191 16.83 11.62 -0.71
C THR A 191 16.00 12.70 -0.02
N GLY A 192 14.72 12.40 0.24
CA GLY A 192 13.76 13.30 0.87
C GLY A 192 14.14 13.67 2.32
N PRO A 193 13.26 14.36 3.04
CA PRO A 193 13.49 14.74 4.43
C PRO A 193 13.40 13.57 5.41
N GLY A 194 13.07 12.37 4.93
CA GLY A 194 12.83 11.21 5.79
C GLY A 194 11.53 11.31 6.59
N PHE A 195 11.44 10.54 7.67
CA PHE A 195 10.30 10.51 8.57
C PHE A 195 10.68 11.11 9.93
N SER A 196 9.79 11.93 10.49
CA SER A 196 9.91 12.40 11.87
C SER A 196 9.81 11.21 12.85
N GLU A 197 10.38 11.34 14.04
CA GLU A 197 10.34 10.30 15.07
C GLU A 197 8.90 9.87 15.40
N LYS A 198 7.99 10.84 15.48
CA LYS A 198 6.56 10.59 15.69
C LYS A 198 5.93 9.79 14.53
N ALA A 199 6.32 10.06 13.28
CA ALA A 199 5.80 9.36 12.12
C ALA A 199 6.34 7.93 12.03
N ARG A 200 7.56 7.67 12.50
CA ARG A 200 8.19 6.33 12.48
C ARG A 200 7.42 5.32 13.32
N ALA A 201 6.89 5.74 14.47
CA ALA A 201 6.15 4.86 15.38
C ALA A 201 4.88 4.27 14.75
N HIS A 202 4.25 4.99 13.80
CA HIS A 202 2.97 4.61 13.18
C HIS A 202 3.03 4.56 11.65
N LEU A 203 4.24 4.32 11.11
CA LEU A 203 4.53 4.47 9.69
C LEU A 203 3.64 3.61 8.77
N PHE A 204 3.31 2.42 9.21
CA PHE A 204 2.51 1.44 8.46
C PHE A 204 1.07 1.32 8.98
N GLU A 205 0.65 2.23 9.85
CA GLU A 205 -0.73 2.30 10.34
C GLU A 205 -1.57 3.24 9.47
N ALA A 206 -2.80 2.83 9.20
CA ALA A 206 -3.71 3.60 8.38
C ALA A 206 -4.05 4.95 9.03
N PHE A 207 -4.07 6.02 8.24
CA PHE A 207 -4.43 7.39 8.65
C PHE A 207 -3.51 8.06 9.68
N GLN A 208 -2.47 7.39 10.18
CA GLN A 208 -1.58 7.91 11.22
C GLN A 208 -0.20 8.36 10.70
N GLY A 209 0.27 7.79 9.59
CA GLY A 209 1.60 8.07 9.04
C GLY A 209 1.74 9.39 8.28
N SER A 210 0.66 10.12 8.00
CA SER A 210 0.72 11.35 7.21
C SER A 210 0.82 12.59 8.09
N THR A 211 2.01 13.16 8.18
CA THR A 211 2.23 14.49 8.77
C THR A 211 2.18 15.61 7.72
N ARG A 212 1.89 15.29 6.43
CA ARG A 212 1.95 16.23 5.30
C ARG A 212 0.58 16.67 4.83
N PRO A 213 0.40 17.96 4.48
CA PRO A 213 -0.84 18.45 3.88
C PRO A 213 -1.09 17.73 2.54
N GLY A 214 -2.19 16.98 2.45
CA GLY A 214 -2.62 16.29 1.23
C GLY A 214 -2.23 14.81 1.12
N GLY A 215 -1.46 14.26 2.05
CA GLY A 215 -1.23 12.82 2.14
C GLY A 215 -2.40 12.10 2.80
N THR A 216 -2.87 10.99 2.23
CA THR A 216 -3.99 10.20 2.79
C THR A 216 -3.57 9.36 4.00
N GLY A 217 -2.26 9.14 4.20
CA GLY A 217 -1.72 8.23 5.22
C GLY A 217 -2.05 6.75 5.00
N LEU A 218 -2.52 6.39 3.80
CA LEU A 218 -2.95 5.02 3.47
C LEU A 218 -1.93 4.26 2.61
N GLY A 219 -1.10 4.95 1.82
CA GLY A 219 -0.21 4.30 0.86
C GLY A 219 0.75 3.28 1.48
N LEU A 220 1.38 3.65 2.61
CA LEU A 220 2.30 2.75 3.33
C LEU A 220 1.55 1.62 4.06
N ALA A 221 0.36 1.89 4.59
CA ALA A 221 -0.48 0.88 5.23
C ALA A 221 -0.94 -0.18 4.22
N ILE A 222 -1.39 0.24 3.02
CA ILE A 222 -1.75 -0.65 1.91
C ILE A 222 -0.53 -1.48 1.47
N ALA A 223 0.63 -0.85 1.28
CA ALA A 223 1.85 -1.58 0.93
C ALA A 223 2.19 -2.65 1.99
N ALA A 224 2.08 -2.32 3.27
CA ALA A 224 2.32 -3.25 4.36
C ALA A 224 1.33 -4.42 4.38
N GLU A 225 0.05 -4.17 4.11
CA GLU A 225 -0.98 -5.21 4.03
C GLU A 225 -0.71 -6.18 2.88
N LEU A 226 -0.43 -5.66 1.69
CA LEU A 226 -0.10 -6.47 0.51
C LEU A 226 1.17 -7.30 0.71
N VAL A 227 2.22 -6.72 1.30
CA VAL A 227 3.46 -7.46 1.61
C VAL A 227 3.19 -8.58 2.62
N ARG A 228 2.40 -8.33 3.68
CA ARG A 228 2.00 -9.36 4.64
C ARG A 228 1.17 -10.46 4.00
N ALA A 229 0.28 -10.14 3.07
CA ALA A 229 -0.49 -11.14 2.31
C ALA A 229 0.41 -12.10 1.51
N HIS A 230 1.60 -11.63 1.09
CA HIS A 230 2.63 -12.46 0.47
C HIS A 230 3.48 -13.25 1.49
N GLY A 231 3.19 -13.16 2.79
CA GLY A 231 4.03 -13.73 3.85
C GLY A 231 5.35 -12.98 4.02
N GLY A 232 5.45 -11.77 3.47
CA GLY A 232 6.62 -10.92 3.51
C GLY A 232 6.64 -9.95 4.68
N GLU A 233 7.72 -9.18 4.76
CA GLU A 233 7.93 -8.13 5.76
C GLU A 233 8.25 -6.80 5.08
N ILE A 234 7.73 -5.70 5.65
CA ILE A 234 8.08 -4.34 5.25
C ILE A 234 8.59 -3.57 6.46
N ARG A 235 9.70 -2.85 6.29
CA ARG A 235 10.30 -2.07 7.37
C ARG A 235 11.03 -0.83 6.88
N LEU A 236 11.15 0.16 7.75
CA LEU A 236 12.04 1.30 7.54
C LEU A 236 13.48 0.88 7.88
N VAL A 237 14.42 1.22 7.02
CA VAL A 237 15.86 1.06 7.29
C VAL A 237 16.35 2.35 7.94
N GLU A 238 16.94 2.22 9.13
CA GLU A 238 17.47 3.36 9.87
C GLU A 238 18.88 3.77 9.39
N GLY A 239 19.25 5.02 9.68
CA GLY A 239 20.58 5.53 9.40
C GLY A 239 20.86 5.85 7.94
N THR A 240 19.84 5.94 7.08
CA THR A 240 19.96 6.34 5.67
C THR A 240 19.69 7.83 5.49
N ILE A 241 20.25 8.41 4.42
CA ILE A 241 19.88 9.76 3.98
C ILE A 241 18.46 9.66 3.39
N GLY A 242 17.55 10.55 3.82
CA GLY A 242 16.15 10.47 3.39
C GLY A 242 15.39 9.32 4.06
N ALA A 243 14.65 8.55 3.27
CA ALA A 243 13.99 7.33 3.75
C ALA A 243 14.35 6.13 2.87
N THR A 244 14.50 4.98 3.49
CA THR A 244 14.67 3.69 2.80
C THR A 244 13.67 2.70 3.37
N ILE A 245 12.75 2.24 2.54
CA ILE A 245 11.78 1.19 2.89
C ILE A 245 12.26 -0.12 2.28
N ARG A 246 12.44 -1.13 3.13
CA ARG A 246 12.79 -2.49 2.72
C ARG A 246 11.56 -3.36 2.73
N VAL A 247 11.35 -4.07 1.62
CA VAL A 247 10.34 -5.11 1.42
C VAL A 247 11.06 -6.43 1.24
N THR A 248 10.61 -7.45 1.97
CA THR A 248 11.15 -8.81 1.87
C THR A 248 10.02 -9.73 1.46
N ILE A 249 10.14 -10.42 0.33
CA ILE A 249 9.16 -11.39 -0.17
C ILE A 249 9.80 -12.78 -0.13
N PRO A 250 9.27 -13.72 0.67
CA PRO A 250 9.76 -15.09 0.68
C PRO A 250 9.30 -15.84 -0.57
N ASP A 251 10.16 -16.71 -1.10
CA ASP A 251 9.74 -17.70 -2.07
C ASP A 251 8.70 -18.61 -1.39
N ARG A 252 7.70 -19.10 -2.14
CA ARG A 252 6.81 -20.13 -1.62
C ARG A 252 7.66 -21.32 -1.23
N ALA A 253 7.65 -21.69 0.05
CA ALA A 253 8.17 -22.99 0.46
C ALA A 253 7.39 -24.03 -0.36
N VAL A 254 8.09 -24.70 -1.27
CA VAL A 254 7.48 -25.72 -2.11
C VAL A 254 6.93 -26.75 -1.13
N GLU A 255 5.62 -26.98 -1.11
CA GLU A 255 4.95 -28.03 -0.36
C GLU A 255 5.34 -29.45 -0.87
N LEU A 256 6.58 -29.64 -1.26
CA LEU A 256 7.16 -30.95 -1.61
C LEU A 256 7.33 -31.86 -0.38
N ALA A 257 7.25 -31.33 0.83
CA ALA A 257 7.33 -32.11 2.06
C ALA A 257 6.04 -32.89 2.37
N ALA A 258 4.86 -32.37 2.03
CA ALA A 258 3.57 -32.99 2.33
C ALA A 258 3.26 -34.20 1.41
N HIS A 259 3.76 -34.21 0.17
CA HIS A 259 3.51 -35.33 -0.77
C HIS A 259 4.45 -36.51 -0.62
N ARG A 260 5.58 -36.38 0.08
CA ARG A 260 6.48 -37.51 0.36
C ARG A 260 6.06 -38.35 1.57
N GLY A 261 5.32 -37.78 2.51
CA GLY A 261 4.80 -38.52 3.68
C GLY A 261 3.63 -39.45 3.37
N ALA A 262 2.82 -39.16 2.36
CA ALA A 262 1.64 -39.95 2.02
C ALA A 262 1.94 -41.20 1.16
N ARG A 263 3.13 -41.31 0.55
CA ARG A 263 3.53 -42.48 -0.26
C ARG A 263 4.41 -43.49 0.47
N ALA A 264 4.79 -43.23 1.72
CA ALA A 264 5.61 -44.15 2.52
C ALA A 264 4.81 -45.03 3.50
N GLN A 265 3.48 -44.95 3.47
CA GLN A 265 2.57 -45.75 4.30
C GLN A 265 1.47 -46.42 3.45
N GLY A 266 1.79 -46.83 2.24
CA GLY A 266 0.93 -47.68 1.40
C GLY A 266 1.67 -48.93 0.99
#